data_b9caf88824471c2a928c5a1463005cab
#
_entry.id   b9caf88824471c2a928c5a1463005cab
#
_cell.length_a   1.000
_cell.length_b   1.000
_cell.length_c   1.000
_cell.angle_alpha   90.00
_cell.angle_beta   90.00
_cell.angle_gamma   90.00
#
_symmetry.space_group_name_H-M   'P 1'
#
loop_
_entity.id
_entity.type
_entity.pdbx_description
1 polymer ?
#
loop_
_entity_poly.entity_id
_entity_poly.type
_entity_poly.pdbx_seq_one_letter_code
_entity_poly.pdbx_strand_id
1 'polypeptide(L)'
;MILMKELLSLLKRFFGYTSFRPLQAEIIQRTLQKEDSLVLMPTGGGKSICFQLPAIYMPGTAVVVSPLIALMKDQVEGLIANGIPAATLNSMMPEEERHRVRQLCIQGKVKLLYISPEGIISELHWLLPRIDISLIAIDEAHCISHWGHDFRPEYTQLSVLKENFPKVPIIALTATADKITRTDILNQLKLRDPKTFISSFDRPNLSLTIRRGLSKKEKIAAIVHFINRHHRQSGIIYCMSRNSTESLVEELSEYSIRAVAYHAGLSSDKREKAQDDFINDRVNVVCATVAFGMGIDKSNVRWVIHYNMPASIENYYQEIGRAGRDGMKSDTLLFYSVGDILLLRRFAEESGQKDVSLQKLNRMRRYCEADICRRRILLSYFGEETDKDCGNCDVCKNPPQRFDGSILVQKALSGIFRTGQTANMHLLIDILRGAEKDELKEKGYDKLKTYGVGKDLSYKEWKEYLYQMLQLGYIEIDYMSAGHLKVTPLGRKVLFGEQQALMTIYQKIKDFALPTKKGGYKYRPIRPIESTSVDETLLDSLQQLRKQIAEREHTPAYILFSDDALEDMVRKKPVTLDEFSEIRGVGQLKLDKYGKVFVALIRFVLRLPKKE
;
A
#
# COMPACT_ATOMS: atom_id res chain seq x y z
N MET A 1 -24.51 4.86 -22.49
CA MET A 1 -24.90 5.99 -21.63
C MET A 1 -25.87 5.55 -20.52
N ILE A 2 -26.89 4.74 -20.79
CA ILE A 2 -27.86 4.20 -19.79
C ILE A 2 -27.14 3.36 -18.72
N LEU A 3 -26.34 2.37 -19.10
CA LEU A 3 -25.57 1.51 -18.19
C LEU A 3 -24.72 2.33 -17.18
N MET A 4 -24.05 3.38 -17.63
CA MET A 4 -23.21 4.20 -16.74
C MET A 4 -24.03 4.97 -15.71
N LYS A 5 -25.24 5.43 -16.06
CA LYS A 5 -26.17 6.06 -15.11
C LYS A 5 -26.66 5.08 -14.05
N GLU A 6 -26.98 3.85 -14.45
CA GLU A 6 -27.39 2.78 -13.54
C GLU A 6 -26.27 2.43 -12.55
N LEU A 7 -25.03 2.27 -13.05
CA LEU A 7 -23.88 1.97 -12.21
C LEU A 7 -23.58 3.10 -11.22
N LEU A 8 -23.70 4.36 -11.62
CA LEU A 8 -23.53 5.51 -10.73
C LEU A 8 -24.66 5.58 -9.68
N SER A 9 -25.89 5.21 -10.08
CA SER A 9 -27.01 5.11 -9.14
C SER A 9 -26.77 4.04 -8.08
N LEU A 10 -26.29 2.84 -8.47
CA LEU A 10 -25.91 1.78 -7.54
C LEU A 10 -24.73 2.19 -6.66
N LEU A 11 -23.72 2.85 -7.23
CA LEU A 11 -22.57 3.36 -6.50
C LEU A 11 -23.00 4.35 -5.41
N LYS A 12 -23.90 5.30 -5.75
CA LYS A 12 -24.46 6.24 -4.77
C LYS A 12 -25.30 5.51 -3.72
N ARG A 13 -26.19 4.62 -4.16
CA ARG A 13 -27.12 3.88 -3.27
C ARG A 13 -26.39 3.05 -2.21
N PHE A 14 -25.40 2.25 -2.60
CA PHE A 14 -24.76 1.31 -1.69
C PHE A 14 -23.51 1.89 -1.01
N PHE A 15 -22.71 2.70 -1.71
CA PHE A 15 -21.43 3.17 -1.22
C PHE A 15 -21.37 4.68 -0.93
N GLY A 16 -22.40 5.45 -1.33
CA GLY A 16 -22.47 6.89 -1.10
C GLY A 16 -21.50 7.72 -1.96
N TYR A 17 -20.99 7.16 -3.07
CA TYR A 17 -20.10 7.89 -3.99
C TYR A 17 -20.85 8.30 -5.24
N THR A 18 -20.61 9.54 -5.71
CA THR A 18 -21.28 10.14 -6.89
C THR A 18 -20.46 10.01 -8.18
N SER A 19 -19.22 9.59 -8.09
CA SER A 19 -18.33 9.45 -9.24
C SER A 19 -17.34 8.29 -9.06
N PHE A 20 -16.89 7.73 -10.16
CA PHE A 20 -15.81 6.75 -10.17
C PHE A 20 -14.45 7.42 -10.02
N ARG A 21 -13.53 6.72 -9.36
CA ARG A 21 -12.10 7.06 -9.41
C ARG A 21 -11.52 6.66 -10.78
N PRO A 22 -10.34 7.20 -11.15
CA PRO A 22 -9.68 6.83 -12.41
C PRO A 22 -9.61 5.32 -12.60
N LEU A 23 -9.84 4.85 -13.81
CA LEU A 23 -9.87 3.46 -14.28
C LEU A 23 -11.04 2.59 -13.74
N GLN A 24 -11.71 2.95 -12.63
CA GLN A 24 -12.79 2.10 -12.10
C GLN A 24 -13.90 1.84 -13.11
N ALA A 25 -14.35 2.87 -13.82
CA ALA A 25 -15.43 2.74 -14.81
C ALA A 25 -15.04 1.77 -15.94
N GLU A 26 -13.80 1.87 -16.45
CA GLU A 26 -13.30 1.00 -17.51
C GLU A 26 -13.17 -0.45 -17.05
N ILE A 27 -12.65 -0.67 -15.84
CA ILE A 27 -12.50 -2.01 -15.26
C ILE A 27 -13.87 -2.67 -15.05
N ILE A 28 -14.83 -1.93 -14.47
CA ILE A 28 -16.19 -2.40 -14.25
C ILE A 28 -16.85 -2.75 -15.58
N GLN A 29 -16.74 -1.89 -16.59
CA GLN A 29 -17.31 -2.13 -17.91
C GLN A 29 -16.75 -3.39 -18.55
N ARG A 30 -15.42 -3.64 -18.46
CA ARG A 30 -14.80 -4.85 -18.99
C ARG A 30 -15.29 -6.11 -18.27
N THR A 31 -15.42 -6.06 -16.94
CA THR A 31 -16.00 -7.16 -16.17
C THR A 31 -17.43 -7.49 -16.59
N LEU A 32 -18.26 -6.45 -16.86
CA LEU A 32 -19.63 -6.62 -17.35
C LEU A 32 -19.69 -7.20 -18.77
N GLN A 33 -18.65 -6.98 -19.59
CA GLN A 33 -18.47 -7.61 -20.91
C GLN A 33 -18.01 -9.07 -20.82
N LYS A 34 -17.83 -9.59 -19.60
CA LYS A 34 -17.34 -10.95 -19.29
C LYS A 34 -15.91 -11.20 -19.79
N GLU A 35 -15.06 -10.18 -19.71
CA GLU A 35 -13.67 -10.24 -20.13
C GLU A 35 -12.73 -10.21 -18.92
N ASP A 36 -11.61 -10.95 -19.02
CA ASP A 36 -10.63 -11.06 -17.93
C ASP A 36 -9.80 -9.78 -17.80
N SER A 37 -9.37 -9.50 -16.57
CA SER A 37 -8.57 -8.29 -16.27
C SER A 37 -7.53 -8.56 -15.19
N LEU A 38 -6.38 -7.91 -15.33
CA LEU A 38 -5.41 -7.74 -14.25
C LEU A 38 -5.43 -6.26 -13.81
N VAL A 39 -5.69 -6.03 -12.53
CA VAL A 39 -5.87 -4.69 -11.97
C VAL A 39 -4.81 -4.41 -10.91
N LEU A 40 -3.97 -3.42 -11.19
CA LEU A 40 -2.99 -2.89 -10.25
C LEU A 40 -3.46 -1.54 -9.74
N MET A 41 -3.82 -1.50 -8.48
CA MET A 41 -4.24 -0.27 -7.80
C MET A 41 -3.65 -0.23 -6.39
N PRO A 42 -3.15 0.92 -5.92
CA PRO A 42 -2.62 1.04 -4.57
C PRO A 42 -3.67 0.70 -3.51
N THR A 43 -3.22 0.36 -2.31
CA THR A 43 -4.11 0.24 -1.16
C THR A 43 -4.84 1.57 -0.93
N GLY A 44 -6.16 1.52 -0.70
CA GLY A 44 -7.01 2.72 -0.64
C GLY A 44 -7.38 3.30 -2.02
N GLY A 45 -6.90 2.73 -3.13
CA GLY A 45 -7.27 3.14 -4.50
C GLY A 45 -8.69 2.78 -4.93
N GLY A 46 -9.40 1.97 -4.13
CA GLY A 46 -10.77 1.55 -4.41
C GLY A 46 -10.87 0.28 -5.26
N LYS A 47 -9.90 -0.64 -5.13
CA LYS A 47 -9.90 -1.96 -5.80
C LYS A 47 -11.21 -2.73 -5.61
N SER A 48 -11.74 -2.76 -4.38
CA SER A 48 -12.93 -3.55 -4.05
C SER A 48 -14.16 -3.14 -4.87
N ILE A 49 -14.34 -1.85 -5.15
CA ILE A 49 -15.45 -1.36 -5.99
C ILE A 49 -15.40 -1.95 -7.40
N CYS A 50 -14.22 -2.22 -7.93
CA CYS A 50 -14.04 -2.75 -9.29
C CYS A 50 -14.68 -4.14 -9.50
N PHE A 51 -14.82 -4.92 -8.44
CA PHE A 51 -15.54 -6.22 -8.51
C PHE A 51 -16.85 -6.22 -7.71
N GLN A 52 -16.97 -5.46 -6.64
CA GLN A 52 -18.20 -5.41 -5.85
C GLN A 52 -19.36 -4.77 -6.61
N LEU A 53 -19.14 -3.67 -7.33
CA LEU A 53 -20.19 -3.01 -8.08
C LEU A 53 -20.72 -3.86 -9.27
N PRO A 54 -19.87 -4.44 -10.13
CA PRO A 54 -20.37 -5.38 -11.14
C PRO A 54 -21.04 -6.62 -10.53
N ALA A 55 -20.55 -7.13 -9.39
CA ALA A 55 -21.21 -8.20 -8.66
C ALA A 55 -22.66 -7.84 -8.29
N ILE A 56 -22.88 -6.63 -7.79
CA ILE A 56 -24.23 -6.15 -7.43
C ILE A 56 -25.13 -6.03 -8.67
N TYR A 57 -24.58 -5.58 -9.79
CA TYR A 57 -25.33 -5.36 -11.03
C TYR A 57 -25.68 -6.66 -11.76
N MET A 58 -24.75 -7.61 -11.85
CA MET A 58 -24.93 -8.87 -12.59
C MET A 58 -25.84 -9.84 -11.80
N PRO A 59 -26.63 -10.69 -12.48
CA PRO A 59 -27.30 -11.81 -11.80
C PRO A 59 -26.28 -12.81 -11.26
N GLY A 60 -26.68 -13.63 -10.27
CA GLY A 60 -25.83 -14.68 -9.68
C GLY A 60 -24.95 -14.19 -8.53
N THR A 61 -24.01 -15.03 -8.10
CA THR A 61 -23.09 -14.84 -6.98
C THR A 61 -21.69 -14.56 -7.51
N ALA A 62 -21.06 -13.48 -7.03
CA ALA A 62 -19.63 -13.24 -7.25
C ALA A 62 -18.80 -14.03 -6.23
N VAL A 63 -17.78 -14.75 -6.70
CA VAL A 63 -16.84 -15.50 -5.86
C VAL A 63 -15.56 -14.70 -5.71
N VAL A 64 -15.18 -14.39 -4.47
CA VAL A 64 -14.00 -13.59 -4.17
C VAL A 64 -12.99 -14.45 -3.42
N VAL A 65 -11.87 -14.75 -4.08
CA VAL A 65 -10.75 -15.46 -3.47
C VAL A 65 -9.86 -14.45 -2.73
N SER A 66 -9.67 -14.66 -1.43
CA SER A 66 -8.84 -13.80 -0.60
C SER A 66 -7.96 -14.62 0.34
N PRO A 67 -6.69 -14.23 0.56
CA PRO A 67 -5.73 -15.07 1.30
C PRO A 67 -5.91 -15.03 2.81
N LEU A 68 -6.80 -14.17 3.34
CA LEU A 68 -6.84 -13.84 4.77
C LEU A 68 -8.26 -13.80 5.32
N ILE A 69 -8.52 -14.66 6.28
CA ILE A 69 -9.83 -14.79 6.94
C ILE A 69 -10.27 -13.46 7.58
N ALA A 70 -9.35 -12.77 8.26
CA ALA A 70 -9.66 -11.48 8.89
C ALA A 70 -10.10 -10.42 7.86
N LEU A 71 -9.40 -10.33 6.70
CA LEU A 71 -9.79 -9.42 5.63
C LEU A 71 -11.15 -9.77 5.04
N MET A 72 -11.42 -11.06 4.84
CA MET A 72 -12.72 -11.51 4.35
C MET A 72 -13.85 -11.09 5.32
N LYS A 73 -13.63 -11.25 6.63
CA LYS A 73 -14.59 -10.83 7.66
C LYS A 73 -14.88 -9.34 7.58
N ASP A 74 -13.84 -8.49 7.59
CA ASP A 74 -13.98 -7.03 7.52
C ASP A 74 -14.72 -6.59 6.23
N GLN A 75 -14.39 -7.19 5.08
CA GLN A 75 -15.05 -6.89 3.80
C GLN A 75 -16.52 -7.29 3.82
N VAL A 76 -16.85 -8.47 4.36
CA VAL A 76 -18.23 -8.95 4.46
C VAL A 76 -19.05 -8.09 5.42
N GLU A 77 -18.52 -7.74 6.58
CA GLU A 77 -19.18 -6.84 7.53
C GLU A 77 -19.47 -5.47 6.89
N GLY A 78 -18.50 -4.92 6.15
CA GLY A 78 -18.69 -3.66 5.41
C GLY A 78 -19.78 -3.75 4.33
N LEU A 79 -19.86 -4.86 3.61
CA LEU A 79 -20.90 -5.09 2.60
C LEU A 79 -22.30 -5.23 3.25
N ILE A 80 -22.41 -6.00 4.32
CA ILE A 80 -23.67 -6.16 5.08
C ILE A 80 -24.12 -4.81 5.65
N ALA A 81 -23.21 -4.02 6.20
CA ALA A 81 -23.49 -2.67 6.71
C ALA A 81 -23.97 -1.70 5.60
N ASN A 82 -23.65 -1.98 4.34
CA ASN A 82 -24.14 -1.25 3.18
C ASN A 82 -25.40 -1.88 2.56
N GLY A 83 -25.97 -2.95 3.15
CA GLY A 83 -27.16 -3.64 2.67
C GLY A 83 -26.92 -4.62 1.52
N ILE A 84 -25.70 -5.09 1.34
CA ILE A 84 -25.32 -6.05 0.30
C ILE A 84 -25.17 -7.44 0.93
N PRO A 85 -25.95 -8.46 0.50
CA PRO A 85 -25.82 -9.80 1.03
C PRO A 85 -24.45 -10.42 0.70
N ALA A 86 -23.63 -10.64 1.70
CA ALA A 86 -22.31 -11.25 1.55
C ALA A 86 -22.08 -12.30 2.65
N ALA A 87 -21.22 -13.26 2.37
CA ALA A 87 -20.85 -14.32 3.31
C ALA A 87 -19.37 -14.71 3.14
N THR A 88 -18.78 -15.28 4.20
CA THR A 88 -17.48 -15.95 4.15
C THR A 88 -17.65 -17.46 4.18
N LEU A 89 -16.72 -18.17 3.53
CA LEU A 89 -16.58 -19.62 3.65
C LEU A 89 -15.11 -19.98 3.83
N ASN A 90 -14.73 -20.46 5.02
CA ASN A 90 -13.36 -20.79 5.36
C ASN A 90 -13.26 -21.95 6.35
N SER A 91 -12.06 -22.51 6.53
CA SER A 91 -11.81 -23.70 7.34
C SER A 91 -11.96 -23.47 8.85
N MET A 92 -11.94 -22.23 9.32
CA MET A 92 -12.10 -21.92 10.76
C MET A 92 -13.56 -21.92 11.21
N MET A 93 -14.52 -21.90 10.27
CA MET A 93 -15.93 -21.89 10.58
C MET A 93 -16.41 -23.28 11.02
N PRO A 94 -17.36 -23.36 12.00
CA PRO A 94 -18.06 -24.60 12.34
C PRO A 94 -18.75 -25.20 11.11
N GLU A 95 -18.83 -26.53 11.04
CA GLU A 95 -19.43 -27.21 9.87
C GLU A 95 -20.89 -26.83 9.65
N GLU A 96 -21.66 -26.64 10.71
CA GLU A 96 -23.05 -26.20 10.63
C GLU A 96 -23.18 -24.83 9.93
N GLU A 97 -22.30 -23.91 10.28
CA GLU A 97 -22.29 -22.59 9.68
C GLU A 97 -21.82 -22.64 8.22
N ARG A 98 -20.79 -23.45 7.90
CA ARG A 98 -20.38 -23.70 6.50
C ARG A 98 -21.54 -24.29 5.68
N HIS A 99 -22.25 -25.26 6.25
CA HIS A 99 -23.42 -25.84 5.57
C HIS A 99 -24.51 -24.79 5.33
N ARG A 100 -24.81 -23.96 6.32
CA ARG A 100 -25.78 -22.86 6.18
C ARG A 100 -25.39 -21.88 5.07
N VAL A 101 -24.12 -21.46 5.01
CA VAL A 101 -23.63 -20.55 3.96
C VAL A 101 -23.76 -21.20 2.58
N ARG A 102 -23.38 -22.48 2.43
CA ARG A 102 -23.55 -23.22 1.17
C ARG A 102 -25.01 -23.23 0.71
N GLN A 103 -25.95 -23.49 1.62
CA GLN A 103 -27.39 -23.49 1.31
C GLN A 103 -27.88 -22.10 0.87
N LEU A 104 -27.43 -21.03 1.54
CA LEU A 104 -27.76 -19.66 1.14
C LEU A 104 -27.22 -19.31 -0.25
N CYS A 105 -26.03 -19.79 -0.60
CA CYS A 105 -25.45 -19.61 -1.94
C CYS A 105 -26.29 -20.36 -3.00
N ILE A 106 -26.65 -21.61 -2.76
CA ILE A 106 -27.48 -22.42 -3.68
C ILE A 106 -28.86 -21.77 -3.87
N GLN A 107 -29.42 -21.16 -2.83
CA GLN A 107 -30.69 -20.42 -2.90
C GLN A 107 -30.58 -19.04 -3.57
N GLY A 108 -29.36 -18.62 -3.99
CA GLY A 108 -29.14 -17.30 -4.60
C GLY A 108 -29.28 -16.11 -3.63
N LYS A 109 -29.22 -16.37 -2.32
CA LYS A 109 -29.35 -15.33 -1.27
C LYS A 109 -28.03 -14.64 -0.93
N VAL A 110 -26.89 -15.10 -1.45
CA VAL A 110 -25.57 -14.49 -1.28
C VAL A 110 -25.16 -13.82 -2.58
N LYS A 111 -24.83 -12.54 -2.51
CA LYS A 111 -24.39 -11.76 -3.67
C LYS A 111 -22.88 -11.81 -3.88
N LEU A 112 -22.12 -11.80 -2.78
CA LEU A 112 -20.68 -11.99 -2.78
C LEU A 112 -20.29 -13.07 -1.77
N LEU A 113 -19.62 -14.12 -2.25
CA LEU A 113 -19.04 -15.17 -1.43
C LEU A 113 -17.54 -15.00 -1.37
N TYR A 114 -17.01 -14.67 -0.17
CA TYR A 114 -15.58 -14.63 0.10
C TYR A 114 -15.09 -16.00 0.55
N ILE A 115 -14.04 -16.51 -0.10
CA ILE A 115 -13.52 -17.85 0.15
C ILE A 115 -11.97 -17.84 0.14
N SER A 116 -11.36 -18.68 0.97
CA SER A 116 -9.90 -18.85 0.95
C SER A 116 -9.43 -19.67 -0.27
N PRO A 117 -8.16 -19.55 -0.68
CA PRO A 117 -7.64 -20.33 -1.82
C PRO A 117 -7.79 -21.85 -1.63
N GLU A 118 -7.56 -22.35 -0.42
CA GLU A 118 -7.74 -23.77 -0.07
C GLU A 118 -9.23 -24.15 -0.09
N GLY A 119 -10.07 -23.23 0.41
CA GLY A 119 -11.51 -23.40 0.45
C GLY A 119 -12.11 -23.51 -0.94
N ILE A 120 -11.69 -22.66 -1.89
CA ILE A 120 -12.27 -22.67 -3.24
C ILE A 120 -11.95 -23.98 -3.99
N ILE A 121 -10.75 -24.54 -3.79
CA ILE A 121 -10.37 -25.82 -4.38
C ILE A 121 -11.25 -26.95 -3.82
N SER A 122 -11.53 -26.95 -2.51
CA SER A 122 -12.40 -27.95 -1.89
C SER A 122 -13.85 -27.85 -2.37
N GLU A 123 -14.34 -26.66 -2.73
CA GLU A 123 -15.70 -26.41 -3.19
C GLU A 123 -15.86 -26.52 -4.73
N LEU A 124 -14.78 -26.78 -5.44
CA LEU A 124 -14.74 -26.78 -6.92
C LEU A 124 -15.73 -27.74 -7.54
N HIS A 125 -15.92 -28.91 -6.92
CA HIS A 125 -16.79 -29.98 -7.43
C HIS A 125 -18.14 -30.09 -6.72
N TRP A 126 -18.32 -29.34 -5.62
CA TRP A 126 -19.54 -29.45 -4.84
C TRP A 126 -20.41 -28.19 -4.89
N LEU A 127 -19.91 -27.05 -4.41
CA LEU A 127 -20.70 -25.81 -4.35
C LEU A 127 -20.70 -25.05 -5.67
N LEU A 128 -19.49 -24.83 -6.24
CA LEU A 128 -19.33 -23.93 -7.39
C LEU A 128 -20.18 -24.34 -8.61
N PRO A 129 -20.34 -25.64 -8.98
CA PRO A 129 -21.19 -26.04 -10.09
C PRO A 129 -22.69 -25.89 -9.82
N ARG A 130 -23.10 -25.68 -8.57
CA ARG A 130 -24.50 -25.58 -8.14
C ARG A 130 -25.01 -24.16 -7.99
N ILE A 131 -24.13 -23.17 -8.19
CA ILE A 131 -24.46 -21.75 -8.10
C ILE A 131 -24.21 -21.07 -9.45
N ASP A 132 -25.01 -20.03 -9.73
CA ASP A 132 -24.75 -19.16 -10.88
C ASP A 132 -23.64 -18.15 -10.55
N ILE A 133 -22.43 -18.39 -11.08
CA ILE A 133 -21.26 -17.55 -10.80
C ILE A 133 -21.26 -16.39 -11.78
N SER A 134 -21.43 -15.17 -11.26
CA SER A 134 -21.42 -13.94 -12.06
C SER A 134 -20.02 -13.51 -12.49
N LEU A 135 -19.05 -13.54 -11.56
CA LEU A 135 -17.65 -13.25 -11.77
C LEU A 135 -16.79 -13.92 -10.69
N ILE A 136 -15.49 -14.06 -10.96
CA ILE A 136 -14.50 -14.50 -9.98
C ILE A 136 -13.50 -13.36 -9.79
N ALA A 137 -13.35 -12.89 -8.55
CA ALA A 137 -12.33 -11.93 -8.17
C ALA A 137 -11.22 -12.64 -7.41
N ILE A 138 -9.96 -12.43 -7.81
CA ILE A 138 -8.78 -12.96 -7.11
C ILE A 138 -8.06 -11.76 -6.49
N ASP A 139 -8.28 -11.57 -5.20
CA ASP A 139 -7.64 -10.50 -4.44
C ASP A 139 -6.21 -10.91 -4.03
N GLU A 140 -5.34 -9.93 -3.85
CA GLU A 140 -3.90 -10.10 -3.58
C GLU A 140 -3.24 -11.08 -4.57
N ALA A 141 -3.56 -10.95 -5.86
CA ALA A 141 -3.11 -11.86 -6.91
C ALA A 141 -1.59 -12.01 -7.01
N HIS A 142 -0.80 -11.09 -6.42
CA HIS A 142 0.65 -11.21 -6.31
C HIS A 142 1.11 -12.45 -5.51
N CYS A 143 0.22 -13.01 -4.68
CA CYS A 143 0.52 -14.24 -3.92
C CYS A 143 0.74 -15.46 -4.82
N ILE A 144 0.33 -15.42 -6.09
CA ILE A 144 0.56 -16.53 -7.04
C ILE A 144 2.01 -16.61 -7.51
N SER A 145 2.73 -15.49 -7.46
CA SER A 145 4.06 -15.37 -8.03
C SER A 145 5.16 -15.64 -7.01
N HIS A 146 6.09 -16.52 -7.38
CA HIS A 146 7.32 -16.71 -6.62
C HIS A 146 8.18 -15.43 -6.50
N TRP A 147 8.02 -14.50 -7.42
CA TRP A 147 8.69 -13.20 -7.41
C TRP A 147 7.95 -12.17 -6.55
N GLY A 148 6.72 -12.49 -6.13
CA GLY A 148 5.93 -11.69 -5.20
C GLY A 148 6.61 -11.59 -3.83
N HIS A 149 6.11 -10.70 -2.99
CA HIS A 149 6.62 -10.51 -1.63
C HIS A 149 5.92 -11.39 -0.58
N ASP A 150 4.83 -12.07 -0.97
CA ASP A 150 4.05 -13.01 -0.13
C ASP A 150 3.55 -14.16 -0.99
N PHE A 151 4.48 -15.01 -1.44
CA PHE A 151 4.14 -16.18 -2.23
C PHE A 151 3.35 -17.19 -1.40
N ARG A 152 2.25 -17.70 -1.97
CA ARG A 152 1.40 -18.74 -1.38
C ARG A 152 1.17 -19.87 -2.37
N PRO A 153 1.65 -21.09 -2.08
CA PRO A 153 1.52 -22.24 -2.98
C PRO A 153 0.08 -22.52 -3.42
N GLU A 154 -0.89 -22.28 -2.55
CA GLU A 154 -2.32 -22.52 -2.81
C GLU A 154 -2.84 -21.66 -3.96
N TYR A 155 -2.27 -20.46 -4.16
CA TYR A 155 -2.66 -19.58 -5.28
C TYR A 155 -2.29 -20.17 -6.65
N THR A 156 -1.24 -20.99 -6.74
CA THR A 156 -0.83 -21.60 -8.03
C THR A 156 -1.89 -22.58 -8.57
N GLN A 157 -2.75 -23.09 -7.69
CA GLN A 157 -3.84 -23.99 -8.07
C GLN A 157 -5.06 -23.26 -8.67
N LEU A 158 -5.13 -21.92 -8.57
CA LEU A 158 -6.31 -21.16 -9.00
C LEU A 158 -6.52 -21.14 -10.51
N SER A 159 -5.57 -21.61 -11.32
CA SER A 159 -5.74 -21.80 -12.77
C SER A 159 -6.93 -22.72 -13.11
N VAL A 160 -7.24 -23.67 -12.24
CA VAL A 160 -8.38 -24.59 -12.41
C VAL A 160 -9.73 -23.87 -12.50
N LEU A 161 -9.84 -22.65 -11.95
CA LEU A 161 -11.07 -21.85 -12.03
C LEU A 161 -11.38 -21.46 -13.45
N LYS A 162 -10.37 -21.05 -14.23
CA LYS A 162 -10.58 -20.71 -15.64
C LYS A 162 -10.86 -21.93 -16.51
N GLU A 163 -10.30 -23.07 -16.15
CA GLU A 163 -10.53 -24.35 -16.84
C GLU A 163 -11.96 -24.83 -16.62
N ASN A 164 -12.47 -24.79 -15.38
CA ASN A 164 -13.81 -25.24 -15.03
C ASN A 164 -14.92 -24.24 -15.39
N PHE A 165 -14.61 -22.92 -15.36
CA PHE A 165 -15.58 -21.85 -15.60
C PHE A 165 -15.09 -20.91 -16.72
N PRO A 166 -14.90 -21.40 -17.97
CA PRO A 166 -14.26 -20.63 -19.05
C PRO A 166 -15.04 -19.39 -19.49
N LYS A 167 -16.36 -19.33 -19.24
CA LYS A 167 -17.24 -18.21 -19.60
C LYS A 167 -17.37 -17.16 -18.49
N VAL A 168 -16.91 -17.47 -17.28
CA VAL A 168 -16.95 -16.56 -16.15
C VAL A 168 -15.74 -15.62 -16.22
N PRO A 169 -15.91 -14.29 -16.13
CA PRO A 169 -14.80 -13.35 -16.12
C PRO A 169 -14.00 -13.48 -14.82
N ILE A 170 -12.68 -13.44 -14.96
CA ILE A 170 -11.75 -13.37 -13.81
C ILE A 170 -11.17 -11.97 -13.75
N ILE A 171 -11.29 -11.33 -12.59
CA ILE A 171 -10.61 -10.08 -12.27
C ILE A 171 -9.56 -10.36 -11.19
N ALA A 172 -8.28 -10.28 -11.56
CA ALA A 172 -7.16 -10.42 -10.65
C ALA A 172 -6.71 -9.05 -10.15
N LEU A 173 -6.64 -8.85 -8.83
CA LEU A 173 -6.35 -7.55 -8.25
C LEU A 173 -5.15 -7.64 -7.31
N THR A 174 -4.30 -6.61 -7.36
CA THR A 174 -3.20 -6.46 -6.39
C THR A 174 -2.84 -4.99 -6.21
N ALA A 175 -2.26 -4.68 -5.05
CA ALA A 175 -1.70 -3.36 -4.78
C ALA A 175 -0.25 -3.21 -5.26
N THR A 176 0.48 -4.32 -5.35
CA THR A 176 1.93 -4.34 -5.55
C THR A 176 2.32 -5.47 -6.50
N ALA A 177 2.75 -5.14 -7.68
CA ALA A 177 3.37 -6.08 -8.61
C ALA A 177 4.31 -5.35 -9.54
N ASP A 178 5.57 -5.75 -9.56
CA ASP A 178 6.52 -5.31 -10.58
C ASP A 178 6.24 -5.99 -11.93
N LYS A 179 6.99 -5.64 -12.95
CA LYS A 179 6.77 -6.15 -14.32
C LYS A 179 6.86 -7.68 -14.41
N ILE A 180 7.75 -8.29 -13.64
CA ILE A 180 7.95 -9.75 -13.62
C ILE A 180 6.75 -10.43 -12.97
N THR A 181 6.36 -9.96 -11.79
CA THR A 181 5.19 -10.46 -11.06
C THR A 181 3.91 -10.34 -11.89
N ARG A 182 3.72 -9.25 -12.64
CA ARG A 182 2.55 -9.08 -13.53
C ARG A 182 2.48 -10.17 -14.61
N THR A 183 3.62 -10.42 -15.28
CA THR A 183 3.69 -11.46 -16.32
C THR A 183 3.42 -12.83 -15.72
N ASP A 184 3.94 -13.11 -14.54
CA ASP A 184 3.75 -14.37 -13.84
C ASP A 184 2.27 -14.58 -13.44
N ILE A 185 1.61 -13.56 -12.88
CA ILE A 185 0.16 -13.60 -12.57
C ILE A 185 -0.67 -13.97 -13.81
N LEU A 186 -0.42 -13.30 -14.94
CA LEU A 186 -1.16 -13.54 -16.19
C LEU A 186 -1.00 -14.99 -16.67
N ASN A 187 0.23 -15.51 -16.63
CA ASN A 187 0.55 -16.87 -17.08
C ASN A 187 -0.02 -17.93 -16.14
N GLN A 188 0.17 -17.76 -14.84
CA GLN A 188 -0.25 -18.73 -13.83
C GLN A 188 -1.78 -18.85 -13.72
N LEU A 189 -2.52 -17.76 -13.84
CA LEU A 189 -4.00 -17.76 -13.81
C LEU A 189 -4.63 -18.18 -15.15
N LYS A 190 -3.85 -18.34 -16.21
CA LYS A 190 -4.33 -18.67 -17.58
C LYS A 190 -5.46 -17.75 -18.04
N LEU A 191 -5.35 -16.44 -17.74
CA LEU A 191 -6.36 -15.47 -18.12
C LEU A 191 -6.50 -15.39 -19.64
N ARG A 192 -7.75 -15.28 -20.13
CA ARG A 192 -8.04 -15.22 -21.55
C ARG A 192 -8.09 -13.76 -22.04
N ASP A 193 -7.18 -13.40 -22.94
CA ASP A 193 -7.07 -12.04 -23.52
C ASP A 193 -7.18 -10.92 -22.48
N PRO A 194 -6.37 -10.98 -21.39
CA PRO A 194 -6.53 -10.08 -20.27
C PRO A 194 -6.05 -8.67 -20.60
N LYS A 195 -6.84 -7.66 -20.23
CA LYS A 195 -6.36 -6.28 -20.20
C LYS A 195 -5.75 -5.96 -18.84
N THR A 196 -4.56 -5.38 -18.86
CA THR A 196 -3.90 -4.91 -17.64
C THR A 196 -4.22 -3.45 -17.41
N PHE A 197 -4.80 -3.15 -16.25
CA PHE A 197 -5.06 -1.78 -15.78
C PHE A 197 -4.09 -1.44 -14.67
N ILE A 198 -3.36 -0.35 -14.84
CA ILE A 198 -2.39 0.14 -13.86
C ILE A 198 -2.79 1.54 -13.45
N SER A 199 -3.27 1.67 -12.21
CA SER A 199 -3.50 2.98 -11.61
C SER A 199 -2.18 3.56 -11.11
N SER A 200 -2.11 4.87 -10.98
CA SER A 200 -0.96 5.52 -10.36
C SER A 200 -0.71 4.97 -8.96
N PHE A 201 0.56 4.68 -8.67
CA PHE A 201 1.03 4.32 -7.33
C PHE A 201 1.22 5.54 -6.42
N ASP A 202 0.93 6.74 -6.94
CA ASP A 202 1.07 7.96 -6.14
C ASP A 202 0.02 8.03 -5.03
N ARG A 203 0.51 8.30 -3.84
CA ARG A 203 -0.28 8.54 -2.62
C ARG A 203 0.08 9.93 -2.06
N PRO A 204 -0.39 11.02 -2.70
CA PRO A 204 0.01 12.39 -2.35
C PRO A 204 -0.36 12.77 -0.90
N ASN A 205 -1.33 12.09 -0.32
CA ASN A 205 -1.75 12.28 1.06
C ASN A 205 -0.77 11.72 2.11
N LEU A 206 0.20 10.87 1.70
CA LEU A 206 1.21 10.33 2.62
C LEU A 206 2.45 11.23 2.65
N SER A 207 2.90 11.64 3.82
CA SER A 207 4.21 12.26 4.04
C SER A 207 5.24 11.15 4.27
N LEU A 208 6.38 11.21 3.59
CA LEU A 208 7.42 10.19 3.67
C LEU A 208 8.65 10.75 4.37
N THR A 209 9.01 10.18 5.53
CA THR A 209 10.15 10.65 6.33
C THR A 209 11.06 9.49 6.71
N ILE A 210 12.36 9.63 6.48
CA ILE A 210 13.38 8.67 6.92
C ILE A 210 14.34 9.36 7.89
N ARG A 211 14.60 8.72 9.02
CA ARG A 211 15.62 9.15 9.99
C ARG A 211 16.72 8.11 10.09
N ARG A 212 17.96 8.55 9.95
CA ARG A 212 19.16 7.70 9.89
C ARG A 212 20.01 7.86 11.14
N GLY A 213 20.68 6.79 11.57
CA GLY A 213 21.76 6.82 12.55
C GLY A 213 21.36 7.12 13.99
N LEU A 214 20.08 6.98 14.35
CA LEU A 214 19.61 7.21 15.71
C LEU A 214 19.92 6.01 16.61
N SER A 215 20.39 6.28 17.82
CA SER A 215 20.47 5.30 18.92
C SER A 215 19.08 4.85 19.37
N LYS A 216 18.98 3.74 20.10
CA LYS A 216 17.69 3.24 20.65
C LYS A 216 16.96 4.33 21.43
N LYS A 217 17.65 5.04 22.33
CA LYS A 217 17.05 6.11 23.13
C LYS A 217 16.52 7.28 22.31
N GLU A 218 17.26 7.66 21.26
CA GLU A 218 16.82 8.73 20.35
C GLU A 218 15.63 8.29 19.50
N LYS A 219 15.58 7.01 19.06
CA LYS A 219 14.41 6.45 18.37
C LYS A 219 13.16 6.53 19.25
N ILE A 220 13.23 6.09 20.50
CA ILE A 220 12.10 6.15 21.45
C ILE A 220 11.66 7.60 21.66
N ALA A 221 12.58 8.52 21.93
CA ALA A 221 12.23 9.94 22.07
C ALA A 221 11.54 10.51 20.82
N ALA A 222 12.02 10.13 19.63
CA ALA A 222 11.42 10.55 18.37
C ALA A 222 10.00 9.96 18.17
N ILE A 223 9.78 8.69 18.55
CA ILE A 223 8.47 8.03 18.50
C ILE A 223 7.50 8.70 19.47
N VAL A 224 7.89 8.91 20.71
CA VAL A 224 7.05 9.58 21.72
C VAL A 224 6.67 10.99 21.27
N HIS A 225 7.63 11.77 20.75
CA HIS A 225 7.35 13.09 20.20
C HIS A 225 6.39 13.03 18.99
N PHE A 226 6.59 12.04 18.11
CA PHE A 226 5.74 11.84 16.94
C PHE A 226 4.30 11.49 17.35
N ILE A 227 4.10 10.53 18.26
CA ILE A 227 2.77 10.12 18.75
C ILE A 227 2.05 11.29 19.44
N ASN A 228 2.78 12.08 20.23
CA ASN A 228 2.19 13.24 20.92
C ASN A 228 1.70 14.32 19.94
N ARG A 229 2.36 14.48 18.80
CA ARG A 229 1.88 15.37 17.72
C ARG A 229 0.63 14.84 17.01
N HIS A 230 0.41 13.52 17.06
CA HIS A 230 -0.72 12.80 16.48
C HIS A 230 -1.71 12.35 17.58
N HIS A 231 -1.90 13.19 18.58
CA HIS A 231 -2.74 12.87 19.74
C HIS A 231 -4.13 12.36 19.31
N ARG A 232 -4.60 11.27 19.93
CA ARG A 232 -5.87 10.57 19.63
C ARG A 232 -5.99 9.99 18.21
N GLN A 233 -4.94 9.98 17.41
CA GLN A 233 -4.94 9.38 16.09
C GLN A 233 -4.40 7.96 16.12
N SER A 234 -5.05 7.06 15.39
CA SER A 234 -4.63 5.66 15.30
C SER A 234 -3.40 5.49 14.41
N GLY A 235 -2.45 4.67 14.85
CA GLY A 235 -1.26 4.37 14.07
C GLY A 235 -0.62 3.03 14.41
N ILE A 236 0.29 2.61 13.52
CA ILE A 236 0.98 1.32 13.55
C ILE A 236 2.48 1.53 13.65
N ILE A 237 3.15 0.80 14.52
CA ILE A 237 4.61 0.74 14.62
C ILE A 237 5.08 -0.67 14.22
N TYR A 238 5.74 -0.78 13.08
CA TYR A 238 6.30 -2.04 12.60
C TYR A 238 7.66 -2.31 13.19
N CYS A 239 7.81 -3.48 13.82
CA CYS A 239 9.04 -3.99 14.41
C CYS A 239 9.47 -5.28 13.68
N MET A 240 10.78 -5.52 13.62
CA MET A 240 11.33 -6.71 12.95
C MET A 240 11.14 -8.00 13.74
N SER A 241 11.12 -7.95 15.08
CA SER A 241 11.03 -9.13 15.94
C SER A 241 9.91 -9.04 16.98
N ARG A 242 9.48 -10.22 17.46
CA ARG A 242 8.49 -10.35 18.54
C ARG A 242 8.96 -9.61 19.81
N ASN A 243 10.20 -9.86 20.24
CA ASN A 243 10.78 -9.22 21.42
C ASN A 243 10.85 -7.69 21.30
N SER A 244 11.22 -7.14 20.13
CA SER A 244 11.22 -5.69 19.93
C SER A 244 9.82 -5.10 19.97
N THR A 245 8.80 -5.87 19.56
CA THR A 245 7.39 -5.45 19.61
C THR A 245 6.92 -5.32 21.08
N GLU A 246 7.20 -6.33 21.89
CA GLU A 246 6.81 -6.35 23.31
C GLU A 246 7.60 -5.29 24.12
N SER A 247 8.94 -5.25 23.97
CA SER A 247 9.76 -4.24 24.63
C SER A 247 9.35 -2.81 24.29
N LEU A 248 8.96 -2.55 23.04
CA LEU A 248 8.52 -1.20 22.64
C LEU A 248 7.20 -0.82 23.33
N VAL A 249 6.25 -1.76 23.48
CA VAL A 249 5.00 -1.52 24.23
C VAL A 249 5.31 -1.16 25.68
N GLU A 250 6.22 -1.88 26.34
CA GLU A 250 6.65 -1.59 27.71
C GLU A 250 7.28 -0.19 27.80
N GLU A 251 8.25 0.12 26.92
CA GLU A 251 8.90 1.43 26.88
C GLU A 251 7.92 2.57 26.62
N LEU A 252 6.92 2.41 25.74
CA LEU A 252 5.90 3.42 25.50
C LEU A 252 4.97 3.64 26.69
N SER A 253 4.71 2.60 27.49
CA SER A 253 3.90 2.70 28.71
C SER A 253 4.53 3.62 29.76
N GLU A 254 5.88 3.69 29.84
CA GLU A 254 6.60 4.62 30.72
C GLU A 254 6.30 6.10 30.40
N TYR A 255 5.89 6.38 29.16
CA TYR A 255 5.49 7.72 28.67
C TYR A 255 3.97 7.92 28.64
N SER A 256 3.21 7.05 29.33
CA SER A 256 1.74 7.08 29.38
C SER A 256 1.07 6.89 28.00
N ILE A 257 1.77 6.26 27.06
CA ILE A 257 1.23 5.89 25.75
C ILE A 257 0.70 4.46 25.83
N ARG A 258 -0.62 4.32 25.69
CA ARG A 258 -1.27 3.01 25.67
C ARG A 258 -1.10 2.37 24.30
N ALA A 259 -0.33 1.29 24.24
CA ALA A 259 -0.09 0.50 23.03
C ALA A 259 -0.37 -0.98 23.29
N VAL A 260 -0.65 -1.74 22.24
CA VAL A 260 -0.77 -3.22 22.28
C VAL A 260 0.24 -3.86 21.34
N ALA A 261 0.75 -5.02 21.75
CA ALA A 261 1.64 -5.83 20.92
C ALA A 261 0.83 -6.77 20.02
N TYR A 262 1.30 -6.96 18.76
CA TYR A 262 0.72 -7.95 17.85
C TYR A 262 1.81 -8.68 17.05
N HIS A 263 1.89 -10.00 17.20
CA HIS A 263 2.82 -10.84 16.42
C HIS A 263 2.35 -12.30 16.41
N ALA A 264 2.85 -13.11 15.50
CA ALA A 264 2.45 -14.50 15.32
C ALA A 264 2.71 -15.42 16.53
N GLY A 265 3.58 -15.01 17.48
CA GLY A 265 3.85 -15.76 18.72
C GLY A 265 2.80 -15.60 19.81
N LEU A 266 1.85 -14.67 19.67
CA LEU A 266 0.72 -14.53 20.61
C LEU A 266 -0.32 -15.62 20.36
N SER A 267 -1.05 -16.02 21.43
CA SER A 267 -2.22 -16.91 21.28
C SER A 267 -3.30 -16.26 20.37
N SER A 268 -4.17 -17.09 19.81
CA SER A 268 -5.27 -16.60 18.95
C SER A 268 -6.09 -15.53 19.66
N ASP A 269 -6.52 -15.80 20.90
CA ASP A 269 -7.36 -14.90 21.71
C ASP A 269 -6.67 -13.55 21.96
N LYS A 270 -5.36 -13.55 22.25
CA LYS A 270 -4.59 -12.32 22.44
C LYS A 270 -4.47 -11.52 21.15
N ARG A 271 -4.28 -12.20 20.02
CA ARG A 271 -4.23 -11.55 18.70
C ARG A 271 -5.58 -10.93 18.35
N GLU A 272 -6.66 -11.70 18.51
CA GLU A 272 -8.01 -11.22 18.23
C GLU A 272 -8.37 -10.02 19.13
N LYS A 273 -8.08 -10.11 20.44
CA LYS A 273 -8.29 -8.99 21.36
C LYS A 273 -7.49 -7.75 20.98
N ALA A 274 -6.20 -7.88 20.66
CA ALA A 274 -5.37 -6.74 20.29
C ALA A 274 -5.86 -6.09 18.98
N GLN A 275 -6.30 -6.90 18.03
CA GLN A 275 -6.88 -6.43 16.77
C GLN A 275 -8.21 -5.72 17.03
N ASP A 276 -9.11 -6.31 17.79
CA ASP A 276 -10.39 -5.74 18.17
C ASP A 276 -10.24 -4.42 18.94
N ASP A 277 -9.29 -4.35 19.87
CA ASP A 277 -9.02 -3.13 20.63
C ASP A 277 -8.53 -2.00 19.72
N PHE A 278 -7.73 -2.31 18.71
CA PHE A 278 -7.25 -1.33 17.73
C PHE A 278 -8.34 -0.94 16.72
N ILE A 279 -9.08 -1.92 16.19
CA ILE A 279 -10.16 -1.68 15.21
C ILE A 279 -11.25 -0.80 15.81
N ASN A 280 -11.62 -1.04 17.06
CA ASN A 280 -12.69 -0.33 17.75
C ASN A 280 -12.23 0.94 18.52
N ASP A 281 -11.04 1.46 18.20
CA ASP A 281 -10.48 2.68 18.81
C ASP A 281 -10.38 2.64 20.36
N ARG A 282 -10.32 1.43 20.95
CA ARG A 282 -10.05 1.24 22.37
C ARG A 282 -8.57 1.47 22.70
N VAL A 283 -7.71 1.20 21.72
CA VAL A 283 -6.29 1.50 21.74
C VAL A 283 -5.89 2.13 20.40
N ASN A 284 -5.14 3.23 20.46
CA ASN A 284 -4.76 3.98 19.24
C ASN A 284 -3.41 3.55 18.65
N VAL A 285 -2.58 2.84 19.40
CA VAL A 285 -1.23 2.45 18.97
C VAL A 285 -1.08 0.94 19.01
N VAL A 286 -0.67 0.36 17.89
CA VAL A 286 -0.27 -1.03 17.82
C VAL A 286 1.19 -1.14 17.44
N CYS A 287 1.97 -1.87 18.24
CA CYS A 287 3.33 -2.28 17.92
C CYS A 287 3.27 -3.69 17.35
N ALA A 288 3.75 -3.91 16.13
CA ALA A 288 3.51 -5.18 15.46
C ALA A 288 4.68 -5.63 14.58
N THR A 289 4.77 -6.94 14.37
CA THR A 289 5.55 -7.49 13.25
C THR A 289 4.73 -7.43 11.96
N VAL A 290 5.33 -7.82 10.83
CA VAL A 290 4.64 -7.95 9.53
C VAL A 290 3.36 -8.82 9.59
N ALA A 291 3.21 -9.65 10.62
CA ALA A 291 1.99 -10.44 10.85
C ALA A 291 0.74 -9.57 11.08
N PHE A 292 0.89 -8.33 11.55
CA PHE A 292 -0.18 -7.33 11.64
C PHE A 292 -0.25 -6.54 10.34
N GLY A 293 -0.55 -7.20 9.29
CA GLY A 293 -0.43 -6.52 8.03
C GLY A 293 -1.57 -6.88 7.11
N MET A 294 -1.55 -8.06 6.60
CA MET A 294 -2.60 -8.54 5.74
C MET A 294 -3.87 -8.76 6.57
N GLY A 295 -4.98 -8.15 6.16
CA GLY A 295 -6.28 -8.34 6.82
C GLY A 295 -6.77 -7.17 7.69
N ILE A 296 -6.06 -6.05 7.77
CA ILE A 296 -6.57 -4.87 8.47
C ILE A 296 -7.04 -3.84 7.46
N ASP A 297 -8.33 -3.58 7.46
CA ASP A 297 -8.97 -2.58 6.58
C ASP A 297 -9.44 -1.33 7.32
N LYS A 298 -8.82 -1.02 8.47
CA LYS A 298 -9.09 0.20 9.22
C LYS A 298 -8.71 1.43 8.40
N SER A 299 -9.69 2.20 7.94
CA SER A 299 -9.49 3.32 7.01
C SER A 299 -8.88 4.56 7.68
N ASN A 300 -9.05 4.70 8.99
CA ASN A 300 -8.65 5.88 9.76
C ASN A 300 -7.28 5.75 10.47
N VAL A 301 -6.38 4.92 9.97
CA VAL A 301 -4.98 4.94 10.40
C VAL A 301 -4.32 6.21 9.87
N ARG A 302 -3.81 7.06 10.79
CA ARG A 302 -3.24 8.37 10.44
C ARG A 302 -1.73 8.36 10.28
N TRP A 303 -1.05 7.35 10.82
CA TRP A 303 0.39 7.28 10.72
C TRP A 303 0.92 5.84 10.80
N VAL A 304 2.07 5.63 10.16
CA VAL A 304 2.83 4.38 10.21
C VAL A 304 4.29 4.69 10.54
N ILE A 305 4.83 4.02 11.54
CA ILE A 305 6.25 4.08 11.92
C ILE A 305 6.90 2.73 11.64
N HIS A 306 8.06 2.74 11.00
CA HIS A 306 8.95 1.59 10.90
C HIS A 306 10.08 1.74 11.91
N TYR A 307 10.01 0.98 13.01
CA TYR A 307 11.06 0.94 14.03
C TYR A 307 12.36 0.34 13.48
N ASN A 308 12.22 -0.59 12.54
CA ASN A 308 13.28 -1.22 11.76
C ASN A 308 12.99 -1.08 10.26
N MET A 309 14.04 -1.14 9.43
CA MET A 309 13.90 -1.10 7.98
C MET A 309 13.18 -2.37 7.46
N PRO A 310 12.17 -2.26 6.57
CA PRO A 310 11.56 -3.40 5.89
C PRO A 310 12.53 -4.12 4.94
N ALA A 311 12.23 -5.37 4.61
CA ALA A 311 13.08 -6.20 3.74
C ALA A 311 13.07 -5.75 2.28
N SER A 312 11.98 -5.11 1.82
CA SER A 312 11.82 -4.69 0.42
C SER A 312 10.99 -3.41 0.30
N ILE A 313 11.06 -2.76 -0.87
CA ILE A 313 10.22 -1.59 -1.19
C ILE A 313 8.75 -1.98 -1.26
N GLU A 314 8.42 -3.18 -1.73
CA GLU A 314 7.04 -3.68 -1.80
C GLU A 314 6.44 -3.81 -0.40
N ASN A 315 7.17 -4.45 0.54
CA ASN A 315 6.73 -4.53 1.93
C ASN A 315 6.52 -3.14 2.53
N TYR A 316 7.51 -2.24 2.36
CA TYR A 316 7.41 -0.87 2.82
C TYR A 316 6.19 -0.15 2.25
N TYR A 317 5.98 -0.23 0.93
CA TYR A 317 4.86 0.43 0.25
C TYR A 317 3.50 -0.12 0.72
N GLN A 318 3.40 -1.44 0.91
CA GLN A 318 2.18 -2.07 1.42
C GLN A 318 1.89 -1.67 2.87
N GLU A 319 2.93 -1.59 3.72
CA GLU A 319 2.82 -1.24 5.13
C GLU A 319 2.46 0.24 5.32
N ILE A 320 3.11 1.18 4.63
CA ILE A 320 2.72 2.60 4.65
C ILE A 320 1.36 2.83 4.02
N GLY A 321 0.97 2.00 3.06
CA GLY A 321 -0.32 2.04 2.37
C GLY A 321 -1.53 1.83 3.30
N ARG A 322 -1.31 1.39 4.55
CA ARG A 322 -2.36 1.26 5.58
C ARG A 322 -2.79 2.61 6.11
N ALA A 323 -1.90 3.61 6.10
CA ALA A 323 -2.26 4.96 6.49
C ALA A 323 -3.05 5.67 5.40
N GLY A 324 -4.03 6.48 5.81
CA GLY A 324 -4.80 7.36 4.94
C GLY A 324 -5.53 6.66 3.80
N ARG A 325 -6.13 5.51 4.02
CA ARG A 325 -6.93 4.79 3.01
C ARG A 325 -8.16 5.59 2.57
N ASP A 326 -8.67 6.41 3.44
CA ASP A 326 -9.76 7.36 3.22
C ASP A 326 -9.35 8.62 2.43
N GLY A 327 -8.06 8.77 2.10
CA GLY A 327 -7.52 9.92 1.38
C GLY A 327 -7.04 11.07 2.27
N MET A 328 -7.25 10.95 3.59
CA MET A 328 -6.83 11.95 4.57
C MET A 328 -5.31 12.02 4.70
N LYS A 329 -4.78 13.21 5.04
CA LYS A 329 -3.34 13.41 5.29
C LYS A 329 -2.87 12.44 6.36
N SER A 330 -1.75 11.79 6.08
CA SER A 330 -1.17 10.79 6.97
C SER A 330 0.35 10.83 6.90
N ASP A 331 1.01 10.51 7.99
CA ASP A 331 2.46 10.62 8.11
C ASP A 331 3.13 9.25 8.21
N THR A 332 4.29 9.11 7.57
CA THR A 332 5.11 7.92 7.72
C THR A 332 6.51 8.28 8.20
N LEU A 333 7.05 7.44 9.10
CA LEU A 333 8.38 7.60 9.65
C LEU A 333 9.13 6.27 9.62
N LEU A 334 10.28 6.23 8.97
CA LEU A 334 11.14 5.06 8.94
C LEU A 334 12.47 5.35 9.63
N PHE A 335 12.88 4.49 10.55
CA PHE A 335 14.21 4.50 11.14
C PHE A 335 15.12 3.54 10.39
N TYR A 336 16.23 4.07 9.88
CA TYR A 336 17.24 3.31 9.16
C TYR A 336 18.48 3.13 10.01
N SER A 337 18.95 1.88 10.12
CA SER A 337 20.20 1.53 10.78
C SER A 337 20.96 0.45 10.01
N VAL A 338 22.29 0.47 10.10
CA VAL A 338 23.14 -0.56 9.49
C VAL A 338 22.93 -1.93 10.13
N GLY A 339 22.59 -1.96 11.43
CA GLY A 339 22.28 -3.20 12.14
C GLY A 339 21.10 -3.96 11.54
N ASP A 340 20.05 -3.23 11.09
CA ASP A 340 18.89 -3.84 10.43
C ASP A 340 19.29 -4.53 9.12
N ILE A 341 20.18 -3.91 8.34
CA ILE A 341 20.66 -4.49 7.06
C ILE A 341 21.39 -5.83 7.30
N LEU A 342 22.25 -5.88 8.30
CA LEU A 342 23.02 -7.10 8.61
C LEU A 342 22.09 -8.25 8.99
N LEU A 343 21.03 -7.96 9.76
CA LEU A 343 20.07 -8.97 10.17
C LEU A 343 19.19 -9.42 8.98
N LEU A 344 18.65 -8.48 8.21
CA LEU A 344 17.84 -8.77 7.02
C LEU A 344 18.62 -9.52 5.96
N ARG A 345 19.92 -9.24 5.83
CA ARG A 345 20.81 -9.98 4.92
C ARG A 345 20.91 -11.46 5.29
N ARG A 346 21.04 -11.79 6.58
CA ARG A 346 21.04 -13.19 7.05
C ARG A 346 19.74 -13.89 6.66
N PHE A 347 18.59 -13.26 6.92
CA PHE A 347 17.30 -13.82 6.51
C PHE A 347 17.17 -13.99 5.00
N ALA A 348 17.68 -13.06 4.21
CA ALA A 348 17.70 -13.18 2.76
C ALA A 348 18.62 -14.32 2.28
N GLU A 349 19.77 -14.54 2.93
CA GLU A 349 20.72 -15.62 2.61
C GLU A 349 20.15 -17.01 2.97
N GLU A 350 19.27 -17.09 3.98
CA GLU A 350 18.58 -18.32 4.42
C GLU A 350 17.29 -18.58 3.62
N SER A 351 16.82 -17.62 2.83
CA SER A 351 15.60 -17.79 2.03
C SER A 351 15.81 -18.70 0.82
N GLY A 352 14.76 -19.43 0.41
CA GLY A 352 14.78 -20.25 -0.80
C GLY A 352 15.01 -19.46 -2.11
N GLN A 353 15.03 -18.10 -2.03
CA GLN A 353 15.22 -17.17 -3.15
C GLN A 353 16.27 -16.11 -2.83
N LYS A 354 17.43 -16.57 -2.38
CA LYS A 354 18.53 -15.74 -1.87
C LYS A 354 18.86 -14.53 -2.75
N ASP A 355 19.08 -14.74 -4.05
CA ASP A 355 19.54 -13.67 -4.94
C ASP A 355 18.48 -12.58 -5.12
N VAL A 356 17.21 -12.97 -5.25
CA VAL A 356 16.09 -12.05 -5.37
C VAL A 356 15.91 -11.25 -4.08
N SER A 357 15.93 -11.93 -2.94
CA SER A 357 15.79 -11.32 -1.61
C SER A 357 16.91 -10.30 -1.34
N LEU A 358 18.15 -10.64 -1.67
CA LEU A 358 19.29 -9.73 -1.55
C LEU A 358 19.20 -8.52 -2.47
N GLN A 359 18.70 -8.69 -3.70
CA GLN A 359 18.48 -7.58 -4.63
C GLN A 359 17.40 -6.62 -4.13
N LYS A 360 16.28 -7.16 -3.65
CA LYS A 360 15.18 -6.36 -3.06
C LYS A 360 15.66 -5.60 -1.82
N LEU A 361 16.39 -6.27 -0.93
CA LEU A 361 17.01 -5.65 0.24
C LEU A 361 17.96 -4.50 -0.14
N ASN A 362 18.81 -4.72 -1.16
CA ASN A 362 19.71 -3.66 -1.64
C ASN A 362 18.94 -2.46 -2.21
N ARG A 363 17.82 -2.66 -2.90
CA ARG A 363 16.94 -1.56 -3.36
C ARG A 363 16.33 -0.79 -2.20
N MET A 364 15.82 -1.49 -1.18
CA MET A 364 15.28 -0.85 0.02
C MET A 364 16.35 -0.05 0.77
N ARG A 365 17.56 -0.62 0.92
CA ARG A 365 18.70 0.10 1.49
C ARG A 365 18.98 1.39 0.72
N ARG A 366 19.07 1.33 -0.62
CA ARG A 366 19.32 2.50 -1.48
C ARG A 366 18.20 3.54 -1.40
N TYR A 367 16.96 3.09 -1.28
CA TYR A 367 15.84 3.99 -1.01
C TYR A 367 16.04 4.77 0.30
N CYS A 368 16.48 4.10 1.36
CA CYS A 368 16.76 4.73 2.64
C CYS A 368 17.96 5.68 2.60
N GLU A 369 19.00 5.35 1.83
CA GLU A 369 20.23 6.13 1.72
C GLU A 369 20.16 7.27 0.68
N ALA A 370 19.14 7.28 -0.18
CA ALA A 370 19.02 8.26 -1.26
C ALA A 370 18.78 9.69 -0.75
N ASP A 371 19.30 10.65 -1.51
CA ASP A 371 19.07 12.09 -1.32
C ASP A 371 18.21 12.66 -2.46
N ILE A 372 17.31 11.85 -2.96
CA ILE A 372 16.34 12.13 -4.04
C ILE A 372 14.94 12.04 -3.44
N CYS A 373 13.98 12.72 -4.05
CA CYS A 373 12.58 12.68 -3.64
C CYS A 373 12.10 11.22 -3.44
N ARG A 374 11.68 10.89 -2.22
CA ARG A 374 11.24 9.54 -1.83
C ARG A 374 10.15 9.01 -2.73
N ARG A 375 9.20 9.86 -3.10
CA ARG A 375 8.08 9.49 -3.94
C ARG A 375 8.50 9.14 -5.36
N ARG A 376 9.40 9.91 -5.95
CA ARG A 376 9.94 9.61 -7.28
C ARG A 376 10.60 8.22 -7.32
N ILE A 377 11.34 7.86 -6.28
CA ILE A 377 11.97 6.54 -6.20
C ILE A 377 10.91 5.43 -6.12
N LEU A 378 9.87 5.61 -5.29
CA LEU A 378 8.78 4.63 -5.19
C LEU A 378 8.02 4.48 -6.51
N LEU A 379 7.66 5.58 -7.16
CA LEU A 379 6.95 5.56 -8.44
C LEU A 379 7.79 4.89 -9.54
N SER A 380 9.06 5.28 -9.64
CA SER A 380 10.01 4.66 -10.59
C SER A 380 10.17 3.15 -10.34
N TYR A 381 10.19 2.72 -9.07
CA TYR A 381 10.27 1.30 -8.72
C TYR A 381 9.10 0.48 -9.28
N PHE A 382 7.90 1.05 -9.27
CA PHE A 382 6.68 0.42 -9.82
C PHE A 382 6.49 0.68 -11.33
N GLY A 383 7.46 1.34 -11.99
CA GLY A 383 7.45 1.61 -13.42
C GLY A 383 6.60 2.82 -13.81
N GLU A 384 6.31 3.73 -12.87
CA GLU A 384 5.64 4.99 -13.13
C GLU A 384 6.66 6.11 -13.29
N GLU A 385 6.63 6.80 -14.43
CA GLU A 385 7.55 7.89 -14.72
C GLU A 385 7.04 9.22 -14.15
N THR A 386 7.89 9.92 -13.42
CA THR A 386 7.64 11.28 -12.95
C THR A 386 8.95 12.05 -12.84
N ASP A 387 8.93 13.28 -13.29
CA ASP A 387 10.02 14.26 -13.18
C ASP A 387 9.83 15.25 -12.03
N LYS A 388 8.63 15.24 -11.40
CA LYS A 388 8.25 16.20 -10.37
C LYS A 388 8.58 15.67 -8.97
N ASP A 389 9.20 16.51 -8.17
CA ASP A 389 9.38 16.28 -6.74
C ASP A 389 8.05 16.47 -5.98
N CYS A 390 7.81 15.64 -4.97
CA CYS A 390 6.49 15.58 -4.32
C CYS A 390 6.20 16.74 -3.34
N GLY A 391 7.21 17.52 -2.94
CA GLY A 391 7.05 18.57 -1.92
C GLY A 391 6.72 18.09 -0.49
N ASN A 392 6.46 16.80 -0.31
CA ASN A 392 5.93 16.26 0.96
C ASN A 392 6.80 15.16 1.61
N CYS A 393 8.01 14.91 1.15
CA CYS A 393 8.95 14.00 1.82
C CYS A 393 10.06 14.76 2.55
N ASP A 394 10.83 14.06 3.38
CA ASP A 394 11.96 14.61 4.12
C ASP A 394 12.98 15.30 3.22
N VAL A 395 13.30 14.71 2.06
CA VAL A 395 14.24 15.25 1.08
C VAL A 395 13.71 16.52 0.41
N CYS A 396 12.41 16.57 0.06
CA CYS A 396 11.81 17.76 -0.53
C CYS A 396 11.71 18.93 0.46
N LYS A 397 11.49 18.63 1.74
CA LYS A 397 11.44 19.63 2.82
C LYS A 397 12.82 20.17 3.19
N ASN A 398 13.88 19.36 2.97
CA ASN A 398 15.28 19.72 3.21
C ASN A 398 16.12 19.26 2.00
N PRO A 399 16.02 19.95 0.86
CA PRO A 399 16.62 19.50 -0.38
C PRO A 399 18.15 19.54 -0.30
N PRO A 400 18.84 18.47 -0.75
CA PRO A 400 20.29 18.46 -0.87
C PRO A 400 20.75 19.36 -2.02
N GLN A 401 22.04 19.70 -2.04
CA GLN A 401 22.62 20.43 -3.17
C GLN A 401 22.57 19.58 -4.44
N ARG A 402 22.05 20.17 -5.50
CA ARG A 402 21.92 19.55 -6.83
C ARG A 402 22.75 20.28 -7.86
N PHE A 403 23.11 19.58 -8.93
CA PHE A 403 23.80 20.12 -10.10
C PHE A 403 23.15 19.58 -11.37
N ASP A 404 23.38 20.27 -12.50
CA ASP A 404 23.02 19.75 -13.82
C ASP A 404 23.97 18.59 -14.18
N GLY A 405 23.48 17.37 -14.00
CA GLY A 405 24.20 16.14 -14.31
C GLY A 405 23.89 15.61 -15.72
N SER A 406 23.26 16.39 -16.60
CA SER A 406 22.81 15.93 -17.92
C SER A 406 23.92 15.27 -18.72
N ILE A 407 25.10 15.89 -18.80
CA ILE A 407 26.27 15.32 -19.49
C ILE A 407 26.74 14.00 -18.87
N LEU A 408 26.76 13.93 -17.54
CA LEU A 408 27.13 12.72 -16.79
C LEU A 408 26.16 11.58 -17.12
N VAL A 409 24.85 11.87 -17.08
CA VAL A 409 23.79 10.91 -17.39
C VAL A 409 23.88 10.48 -18.86
N GLN A 410 24.09 11.40 -19.80
CA GLN A 410 24.27 11.10 -21.22
C GLN A 410 25.48 10.19 -21.49
N LYS A 411 26.62 10.39 -20.80
CA LYS A 411 27.78 9.47 -20.89
C LYS A 411 27.38 8.04 -20.54
N ALA A 412 26.66 7.85 -19.44
CA ALA A 412 26.21 6.52 -19.00
C ALA A 412 25.16 5.91 -19.94
N LEU A 413 24.12 6.67 -20.31
CA LEU A 413 23.08 6.22 -21.23
C LEU A 413 23.62 5.85 -22.60
N SER A 414 24.57 6.63 -23.14
CA SER A 414 25.27 6.32 -24.39
C SER A 414 26.09 5.02 -24.27
N GLY A 415 26.73 4.78 -23.11
CA GLY A 415 27.44 3.53 -22.83
C GLY A 415 26.50 2.32 -22.85
N ILE A 416 25.35 2.43 -22.16
CA ILE A 416 24.34 1.38 -22.15
C ILE A 416 23.80 1.13 -23.57
N PHE A 417 23.48 2.18 -24.31
CA PHE A 417 22.94 2.03 -25.66
C PHE A 417 23.93 1.39 -26.63
N ARG A 418 25.22 1.80 -26.58
CA ARG A 418 26.28 1.30 -27.47
C ARG A 418 26.73 -0.13 -27.17
N THR A 419 26.50 -0.64 -25.97
CA THR A 419 26.69 -2.05 -25.60
C THR A 419 25.50 -2.93 -25.98
N GLY A 420 24.52 -2.40 -26.76
CA GLY A 420 23.29 -3.12 -27.09
C GLY A 420 22.42 -3.40 -25.84
N GLN A 421 22.58 -2.61 -24.78
CA GLN A 421 21.88 -2.77 -23.50
C GLN A 421 22.11 -4.15 -22.86
N THR A 422 23.32 -4.70 -23.05
CA THR A 422 23.74 -6.01 -22.47
C THR A 422 24.79 -5.86 -21.38
N ALA A 423 25.22 -4.64 -21.06
CA ALA A 423 26.15 -4.39 -19.96
C ALA A 423 25.41 -4.33 -18.63
N ASN A 424 25.95 -5.03 -17.62
CA ASN A 424 25.56 -4.81 -16.23
C ASN A 424 26.28 -3.57 -15.66
N MET A 425 25.93 -3.20 -14.43
CA MET A 425 26.47 -1.98 -13.80
C MET A 425 27.99 -1.98 -13.69
N HIS A 426 28.61 -3.10 -13.33
CA HIS A 426 30.07 -3.21 -13.17
C HIS A 426 30.77 -3.04 -14.50
N LEU A 427 30.30 -3.74 -15.52
CA LEU A 427 30.86 -3.69 -16.86
C LEU A 427 30.73 -2.30 -17.47
N LEU A 428 29.58 -1.63 -17.28
CA LEU A 428 29.39 -0.25 -17.74
C LEU A 428 30.37 0.72 -17.08
N ILE A 429 30.59 0.61 -15.77
CA ILE A 429 31.57 1.48 -15.06
C ILE A 429 32.98 1.25 -15.62
N ASP A 430 33.38 0.01 -15.85
CA ASP A 430 34.67 -0.33 -16.42
C ASP A 430 34.84 0.27 -17.82
N ILE A 431 33.81 0.20 -18.68
CA ILE A 431 33.81 0.84 -20.00
C ILE A 431 33.95 2.36 -19.88
N LEU A 432 33.14 3.00 -19.04
CA LEU A 432 33.16 4.46 -18.87
C LEU A 432 34.51 4.95 -18.34
N ARG A 433 35.15 4.18 -17.49
CA ARG A 433 36.44 4.53 -16.93
C ARG A 433 37.63 4.15 -17.81
N GLY A 434 37.42 3.35 -18.86
CA GLY A 434 38.48 2.87 -19.73
C GLY A 434 39.37 1.85 -19.00
N ALA A 435 38.77 0.89 -18.30
CA ALA A 435 39.52 -0.14 -17.57
C ALA A 435 40.19 -1.13 -18.55
N GLU A 436 41.45 -1.41 -18.32
CA GLU A 436 42.21 -2.41 -19.11
C GLU A 436 41.88 -3.84 -18.63
N LYS A 437 40.80 -4.42 -19.18
CA LYS A 437 40.36 -5.78 -18.87
C LYS A 437 40.20 -6.58 -20.16
N ASP A 438 40.63 -7.84 -20.16
CA ASP A 438 40.53 -8.73 -21.33
C ASP A 438 39.08 -8.93 -21.78
N GLU A 439 38.13 -9.04 -20.83
CA GLU A 439 36.72 -9.16 -21.15
C GLU A 439 36.19 -7.99 -22.01
N LEU A 440 36.70 -6.76 -21.80
CA LEU A 440 36.28 -5.59 -22.59
C LEU A 440 36.84 -5.65 -24.01
N LYS A 441 38.06 -6.16 -24.17
CA LYS A 441 38.72 -6.34 -25.48
C LYS A 441 38.06 -7.47 -26.27
N GLU A 442 37.76 -8.60 -25.63
CA GLU A 442 37.06 -9.72 -26.26
C GLU A 442 35.68 -9.34 -26.80
N LYS A 443 34.94 -8.51 -26.05
CA LYS A 443 33.63 -7.97 -26.48
C LYS A 443 33.73 -6.75 -27.41
N GLY A 444 34.91 -6.25 -27.71
CA GLY A 444 35.14 -5.07 -28.53
C GLY A 444 34.66 -3.76 -27.90
N TYR A 445 34.47 -3.72 -26.57
CA TYR A 445 33.98 -2.55 -25.86
C TYR A 445 35.03 -1.46 -25.66
N ASP A 446 36.31 -1.81 -25.77
CA ASP A 446 37.46 -0.89 -25.81
C ASP A 446 37.44 0.04 -27.06
N LYS A 447 36.73 -0.36 -28.12
CA LYS A 447 36.56 0.43 -29.37
C LYS A 447 35.35 1.35 -29.37
N LEU A 448 34.51 1.30 -28.34
CA LEU A 448 33.33 2.14 -28.22
C LEU A 448 33.72 3.61 -28.01
N LYS A 449 32.99 4.55 -28.66
CA LYS A 449 33.17 5.98 -28.42
C LYS A 449 32.95 6.40 -26.95
N THR A 450 32.35 5.55 -26.16
CA THR A 450 32.09 5.75 -24.72
C THR A 450 33.15 5.13 -23.84
N TYR A 451 34.15 4.46 -24.38
CA TYR A 451 35.26 3.92 -23.61
C TYR A 451 36.16 5.06 -23.06
N GLY A 452 36.33 5.10 -21.76
CA GLY A 452 37.16 6.10 -21.09
C GLY A 452 36.58 7.51 -20.96
N VAL A 453 35.36 7.79 -21.44
CA VAL A 453 34.76 9.13 -21.37
C VAL A 453 34.43 9.60 -19.95
N GLY A 454 34.44 8.70 -19.00
CA GLY A 454 34.11 8.95 -17.59
C GLY A 454 35.29 8.67 -16.64
N LYS A 455 36.52 8.71 -17.12
CA LYS A 455 37.74 8.49 -16.31
C LYS A 455 37.98 9.54 -15.21
N ASP A 456 37.30 10.67 -15.32
CA ASP A 456 37.28 11.78 -14.37
C ASP A 456 36.61 11.43 -13.03
N LEU A 457 35.77 10.38 -13.01
CA LEU A 457 35.13 9.89 -11.80
C LEU A 457 35.70 8.52 -11.35
N SER A 458 35.77 8.34 -10.04
CA SER A 458 36.15 7.06 -9.47
C SER A 458 35.06 6.00 -9.69
N TYR A 459 35.42 4.73 -9.55
CA TYR A 459 34.47 3.60 -9.63
C TYR A 459 33.29 3.78 -8.66
N LYS A 460 33.57 4.28 -7.42
CA LYS A 460 32.58 4.48 -6.39
C LYS A 460 31.61 5.61 -6.74
N GLU A 461 32.11 6.72 -7.28
CA GLU A 461 31.26 7.83 -7.73
C GLU A 461 30.34 7.42 -8.88
N TRP A 462 30.89 6.73 -9.91
CA TRP A 462 30.07 6.20 -10.98
C TRP A 462 28.96 5.26 -10.47
N LYS A 463 29.31 4.39 -9.54
CA LYS A 463 28.35 3.46 -8.93
C LYS A 463 27.21 4.22 -8.24
N GLU A 464 27.51 5.27 -7.50
CA GLU A 464 26.49 6.08 -6.82
C GLU A 464 25.62 6.85 -7.83
N TYR A 465 26.22 7.46 -8.86
CA TYR A 465 25.44 8.14 -9.89
C TYR A 465 24.57 7.19 -10.71
N LEU A 466 25.01 5.98 -11.02
CA LEU A 466 24.17 4.98 -11.68
C LEU A 466 22.99 4.55 -10.77
N TYR A 467 23.20 4.47 -9.46
CA TYR A 467 22.10 4.24 -8.53
C TYR A 467 21.11 5.43 -8.50
N GLN A 468 21.60 6.66 -8.54
CA GLN A 468 20.71 7.82 -8.69
C GLN A 468 19.91 7.76 -10.01
N MET A 469 20.53 7.35 -11.10
CA MET A 469 19.86 7.19 -12.39
C MET A 469 18.77 6.12 -12.37
N LEU A 470 18.99 4.99 -11.65
CA LEU A 470 17.97 3.98 -11.38
C LEU A 470 16.80 4.54 -10.54
N GLN A 471 17.12 5.30 -9.50
CA GLN A 471 16.13 5.91 -8.59
C GLN A 471 15.31 7.02 -9.28
N LEU A 472 15.94 7.75 -10.22
CA LEU A 472 15.29 8.78 -11.03
C LEU A 472 14.53 8.22 -12.23
N GLY A 473 14.65 6.91 -12.47
CA GLY A 473 13.95 6.25 -13.56
C GLY A 473 14.57 6.47 -14.95
N TYR A 474 15.82 6.91 -15.04
CA TYR A 474 16.51 7.05 -16.35
C TYR A 474 16.98 5.71 -16.91
N ILE A 475 17.25 4.74 -16.04
CA ILE A 475 17.62 3.36 -16.38
C ILE A 475 16.87 2.37 -15.53
N GLU A 476 16.70 1.15 -16.06
CA GLU A 476 16.15 0.00 -15.33
C GLU A 476 17.11 -1.18 -15.38
N ILE A 477 16.94 -2.15 -14.45
CA ILE A 477 17.71 -3.40 -14.44
C ILE A 477 16.83 -4.52 -14.98
N ASP A 478 17.29 -5.19 -16.03
CA ASP A 478 16.70 -6.43 -16.53
C ASP A 478 17.25 -7.63 -15.75
N TYR A 479 16.50 -8.08 -14.75
CA TYR A 479 16.91 -9.19 -13.88
C TYR A 479 16.87 -10.55 -14.57
N MET A 480 16.05 -10.68 -15.61
CA MET A 480 15.98 -11.92 -16.40
C MET A 480 17.19 -12.10 -17.31
N SER A 481 17.93 -11.02 -17.58
CA SER A 481 19.10 -11.00 -18.44
C SER A 481 20.37 -10.65 -17.65
N ALA A 482 20.70 -11.41 -16.60
CA ALA A 482 21.93 -11.25 -15.81
C ALA A 482 22.19 -9.82 -15.26
N GLY A 483 21.13 -9.05 -14.99
CA GLY A 483 21.23 -7.70 -14.45
C GLY A 483 21.67 -6.63 -15.45
N HIS A 484 21.36 -6.84 -16.73
CA HIS A 484 21.65 -5.84 -17.78
C HIS A 484 20.91 -4.54 -17.53
N LEU A 485 21.57 -3.43 -17.82
CA LEU A 485 20.98 -2.11 -17.75
C LEU A 485 20.23 -1.77 -19.04
N LYS A 486 19.02 -1.25 -18.90
CA LYS A 486 18.18 -0.76 -20.03
C LYS A 486 17.91 0.73 -19.87
N VAL A 487 17.81 1.42 -20.99
CA VAL A 487 17.44 2.85 -21.04
C VAL A 487 15.93 2.96 -21.08
N THR A 488 15.34 3.68 -20.13
CA THR A 488 13.89 3.94 -20.07
C THR A 488 13.46 5.01 -21.10
N PRO A 489 12.15 5.18 -21.37
CA PRO A 489 11.66 6.32 -22.15
C PRO A 489 12.10 7.68 -21.57
N LEU A 490 12.08 7.82 -20.23
CA LEU A 490 12.57 9.04 -19.57
C LEU A 490 14.08 9.25 -19.78
N GLY A 491 14.86 8.17 -19.67
CA GLY A 491 16.29 8.20 -19.97
C GLY A 491 16.59 8.60 -21.41
N ARG A 492 15.77 8.18 -22.38
CA ARG A 492 15.91 8.60 -23.79
C ARG A 492 15.76 10.11 -23.96
N LYS A 493 14.81 10.75 -23.29
CA LYS A 493 14.64 12.21 -23.34
C LYS A 493 15.90 12.94 -22.87
N VAL A 494 16.54 12.45 -21.78
CA VAL A 494 17.82 13.01 -21.32
C VAL A 494 18.95 12.72 -22.30
N LEU A 495 19.02 11.50 -22.85
CA LEU A 495 20.04 11.11 -23.83
C LEU A 495 20.06 12.02 -25.07
N PHE A 496 18.88 12.39 -25.56
CA PHE A 496 18.74 13.26 -26.73
C PHE A 496 18.66 14.76 -26.41
N GLY A 497 18.79 15.15 -25.13
CA GLY A 497 18.80 16.54 -24.70
C GLY A 497 17.43 17.22 -24.64
N GLU A 498 16.37 16.45 -24.71
CA GLU A 498 14.98 16.92 -24.58
C GLU A 498 14.63 17.28 -23.12
N GLN A 499 15.41 16.76 -22.15
CA GLN A 499 15.21 16.96 -20.72
C GLN A 499 16.54 17.04 -19.98
N GLN A 500 16.62 17.97 -19.02
CA GLN A 500 17.77 18.08 -18.10
C GLN A 500 17.69 17.03 -17.00
N ALA A 501 18.86 16.53 -16.57
CA ALA A 501 18.99 15.61 -15.46
C ALA A 501 19.61 16.31 -14.22
N LEU A 502 18.76 16.67 -13.26
CA LEU A 502 19.23 17.19 -11.97
C LEU A 502 19.69 16.05 -11.08
N MET A 503 20.99 16.02 -10.79
CA MET A 503 21.64 15.02 -9.95
C MET A 503 22.05 15.63 -8.61
N THR A 504 22.08 14.80 -7.56
CA THR A 504 22.60 15.21 -6.24
C THR A 504 24.11 14.99 -6.21
N ILE A 505 24.85 15.98 -5.70
CA ILE A 505 26.31 15.89 -5.55
C ILE A 505 26.62 14.72 -4.59
N TYR A 506 27.44 13.77 -5.04
CA TYR A 506 27.92 12.69 -4.18
C TYR A 506 28.77 13.28 -3.05
N GLN A 507 28.23 13.24 -1.85
CA GLN A 507 28.99 13.55 -0.65
C GLN A 507 29.50 12.23 -0.06
N LYS A 508 30.82 12.12 0.10
CA LYS A 508 31.40 11.04 0.90
C LYS A 508 30.70 11.05 2.25
N ILE A 509 29.89 10.03 2.55
CA ILE A 509 29.31 9.89 3.90
C ILE A 509 30.50 9.88 4.84
N LYS A 510 30.70 10.96 5.56
CA LYS A 510 31.57 10.95 6.75
C LYS A 510 30.92 9.94 7.66
N ASP A 511 31.63 8.87 8.01
CA ASP A 511 31.19 7.93 9.03
C ASP A 511 30.62 8.77 10.15
N PHE A 512 29.32 8.59 10.44
CA PHE A 512 28.63 9.40 11.44
C PHE A 512 29.34 9.16 12.77
N ALA A 513 30.22 10.08 13.15
CA ALA A 513 30.73 10.15 14.50
C ALA A 513 29.49 10.31 15.40
N LEU A 514 29.27 9.34 16.27
CA LEU A 514 28.24 9.40 17.31
C LEU A 514 28.35 10.78 17.98
N PRO A 515 27.25 11.56 18.00
CA PRO A 515 27.31 12.84 18.73
C PRO A 515 27.65 12.52 20.19
N THR A 516 28.75 13.07 20.65
CA THR A 516 29.20 12.98 22.03
C THR A 516 28.06 13.42 22.96
N LYS A 517 27.83 12.62 24.00
CA LYS A 517 26.87 12.87 25.07
C LYS A 517 27.12 14.26 25.70
N LYS A 518 26.51 15.33 25.19
CA LYS A 518 26.30 16.58 25.92
C LYS A 518 25.02 17.23 25.40
N GLY A 519 23.94 17.12 26.17
CA GLY A 519 22.68 17.81 25.95
C GLY A 519 21.49 16.86 26.16
N GLY A 520 21.15 16.59 27.40
CA GLY A 520 19.92 15.90 27.74
C GLY A 520 18.74 16.73 27.25
N TYR A 521 17.97 16.19 26.31
CA TYR A 521 16.67 16.74 25.96
C TYR A 521 15.78 16.64 27.20
N LYS A 522 15.51 17.78 27.84
CA LYS A 522 14.45 17.89 28.83
C LYS A 522 13.13 17.92 28.07
N TYR A 523 12.38 16.83 28.14
CA TYR A 523 11.00 16.75 27.67
C TYR A 523 10.18 17.84 28.38
N ARG A 524 9.61 18.78 27.62
CA ARG A 524 8.51 19.63 28.06
C ARG A 524 7.25 19.07 27.41
N PRO A 525 6.24 18.60 28.16
CA PRO A 525 4.96 18.28 27.57
C PRO A 525 4.40 19.53 26.88
N ILE A 526 4.08 19.40 25.60
CA ILE A 526 3.38 20.44 24.87
C ILE A 526 1.97 20.46 25.47
N ARG A 527 1.62 21.53 26.16
CA ARG A 527 0.23 21.77 26.58
C ARG A 527 -0.63 21.85 25.32
N PRO A 528 -1.82 21.21 25.29
CA PRO A 528 -2.76 21.39 24.19
C PRO A 528 -3.03 22.91 24.05
N ILE A 529 -2.92 23.40 22.84
CA ILE A 529 -3.41 24.75 22.50
C ILE A 529 -4.92 24.65 22.56
N GLU A 530 -5.50 25.27 23.57
CA GLU A 530 -6.95 25.49 23.67
C GLU A 530 -7.33 26.55 22.63
N SER A 531 -7.61 26.12 21.41
CA SER A 531 -8.38 26.88 20.44
C SER A 531 -9.48 25.97 19.91
N THR A 532 -10.61 25.93 20.60
CA THR A 532 -11.79 25.22 20.13
C THR A 532 -12.53 26.09 19.15
N SER A 533 -12.27 25.89 17.86
CA SER A 533 -13.17 26.39 16.82
C SER A 533 -14.50 25.60 16.88
N VAL A 534 -15.59 26.20 16.43
CA VAL A 534 -16.88 25.49 16.31
C VAL A 534 -16.73 24.21 15.50
N ASP A 535 -15.84 24.20 14.51
CA ASP A 535 -15.55 23.06 13.65
C ASP A 535 -14.85 21.93 14.40
N GLU A 536 -13.89 22.23 15.31
CA GLU A 536 -13.24 21.23 16.16
C GLU A 536 -14.24 20.63 17.16
N THR A 537 -15.09 21.45 17.77
CA THR A 537 -16.16 21.00 18.68
C THR A 537 -17.16 20.10 17.95
N LEU A 538 -17.51 20.44 16.72
CA LEU A 538 -18.41 19.64 15.88
C LEU A 538 -17.76 18.29 15.52
N LEU A 539 -16.50 18.29 15.10
CA LEU A 539 -15.78 17.06 14.76
C LEU A 539 -15.70 16.11 15.96
N ASP A 540 -15.30 16.62 17.13
CA ASP A 540 -15.23 15.83 18.37
C ASP A 540 -16.60 15.24 18.73
N SER A 541 -17.68 16.02 18.60
CA SER A 541 -19.04 15.58 18.88
C SER A 541 -19.51 14.48 17.92
N LEU A 542 -19.19 14.62 16.63
CA LEU A 542 -19.50 13.62 15.59
C LEU A 542 -18.72 12.33 15.82
N GLN A 543 -17.44 12.42 16.20
CA GLN A 543 -16.61 11.25 16.53
C GLN A 543 -17.16 10.51 17.77
N GLN A 544 -17.57 11.23 18.79
CA GLN A 544 -18.17 10.63 20.00
C GLN A 544 -19.50 9.94 19.67
N LEU A 545 -20.38 10.59 18.90
CA LEU A 545 -21.65 9.99 18.48
C LEU A 545 -21.43 8.72 17.66
N ARG A 546 -20.51 8.78 16.67
CA ARG A 546 -20.14 7.63 15.86
C ARG A 546 -19.66 6.47 16.74
N LYS A 547 -18.80 6.76 17.72
CA LYS A 547 -18.27 5.75 18.65
C LYS A 547 -19.38 5.12 19.50
N GLN A 548 -20.29 5.92 20.06
CA GLN A 548 -21.41 5.41 20.86
C GLN A 548 -22.33 4.49 20.04
N ILE A 549 -22.62 4.86 18.79
CA ILE A 549 -23.43 4.02 17.91
C ILE A 549 -22.69 2.72 17.57
N ALA A 550 -21.39 2.81 17.26
CA ALA A 550 -20.53 1.67 16.92
C ALA A 550 -20.48 0.65 18.07
N GLU A 551 -20.29 1.12 19.31
CA GLU A 551 -20.30 0.27 20.52
C GLU A 551 -21.65 -0.42 20.72
N ARG A 552 -22.75 0.29 20.53
CA ARG A 552 -24.12 -0.28 20.66
C ARG A 552 -24.42 -1.33 19.58
N GLU A 553 -23.90 -1.15 18.37
CA GLU A 553 -24.14 -2.04 17.24
C GLU A 553 -23.07 -3.11 17.06
N HIS A 554 -22.07 -3.13 17.95
CA HIS A 554 -20.92 -4.04 17.88
C HIS A 554 -20.23 -4.01 16.51
N THR A 555 -20.15 -2.82 15.91
CA THR A 555 -19.57 -2.60 14.57
C THR A 555 -18.43 -1.59 14.69
N PRO A 556 -17.30 -1.78 13.96
CA PRO A 556 -16.21 -0.79 13.95
C PRO A 556 -16.68 0.60 13.51
N ALA A 557 -16.23 1.63 14.24
CA ALA A 557 -16.71 3.00 14.04
C ALA A 557 -16.49 3.54 12.60
N TYR A 558 -15.38 3.17 11.96
CA TYR A 558 -15.07 3.59 10.59
C TYR A 558 -15.96 2.93 9.52
N ILE A 559 -16.62 1.79 9.83
CA ILE A 559 -17.61 1.14 8.94
C ILE A 559 -18.90 1.96 8.91
N LEU A 560 -19.32 2.55 10.05
CA LEU A 560 -20.46 3.45 10.07
C LEU A 560 -20.20 4.66 9.17
N PHE A 561 -19.19 5.45 9.50
CA PHE A 561 -18.72 6.59 8.72
C PHE A 561 -17.20 6.71 8.82
N SER A 562 -16.53 6.90 7.67
CA SER A 562 -15.09 7.18 7.64
C SER A 562 -14.78 8.57 8.23
N ASP A 563 -13.51 8.82 8.58
CA ASP A 563 -13.09 10.15 9.03
C ASP A 563 -13.29 11.21 7.94
N ASP A 564 -13.06 10.85 6.65
CA ASP A 564 -13.35 11.71 5.50
C ASP A 564 -14.85 12.11 5.43
N ALA A 565 -15.75 11.18 5.78
CA ALA A 565 -17.19 11.49 5.86
C ALA A 565 -17.49 12.48 7.01
N LEU A 566 -16.86 12.29 8.18
CA LEU A 566 -17.05 13.24 9.30
C LEU A 566 -16.48 14.63 8.99
N GLU A 567 -15.33 14.71 8.33
CA GLU A 567 -14.80 16.01 7.88
C GLU A 567 -15.67 16.67 6.81
N ASP A 568 -16.26 15.88 5.91
CA ASP A 568 -17.22 16.39 4.92
C ASP A 568 -18.49 16.92 5.62
N MET A 569 -18.95 16.27 6.73
CA MET A 569 -20.04 16.77 7.58
C MET A 569 -19.66 18.09 8.27
N VAL A 570 -18.44 18.21 8.79
CA VAL A 570 -17.94 19.46 9.41
C VAL A 570 -17.87 20.58 8.38
N ARG A 571 -17.40 20.28 7.17
CA ARG A 571 -17.27 21.28 6.10
C ARG A 571 -18.62 21.74 5.55
N LYS A 572 -19.53 20.80 5.28
CA LYS A 572 -20.84 21.08 4.66
C LYS A 572 -21.92 21.47 5.67
N LYS A 573 -21.78 21.05 6.93
CA LYS A 573 -22.73 21.31 8.02
C LYS A 573 -24.17 20.97 7.65
N PRO A 574 -24.47 19.72 7.24
CA PRO A 574 -25.80 19.35 6.77
C PRO A 574 -26.83 19.46 7.89
N VAL A 575 -27.88 20.25 7.70
CA VAL A 575 -28.95 20.50 8.67
C VAL A 575 -30.30 19.90 8.28
N THR A 576 -30.34 19.23 7.11
CA THR A 576 -31.48 18.46 6.61
C THR A 576 -31.01 17.06 6.18
N LEU A 577 -31.95 16.11 6.03
CA LEU A 577 -31.62 14.77 5.54
C LEU A 577 -31.17 14.79 4.07
N ASP A 578 -31.71 15.68 3.27
CA ASP A 578 -31.32 15.85 1.87
C ASP A 578 -29.87 16.30 1.77
N GLU A 579 -29.46 17.32 2.54
CA GLU A 579 -28.08 17.76 2.62
C GLU A 579 -27.15 16.66 3.17
N PHE A 580 -27.63 15.88 4.15
CA PHE A 580 -26.88 14.76 4.70
C PHE A 580 -26.67 13.64 3.66
N SER A 581 -27.62 13.46 2.74
CA SER A 581 -27.50 12.50 1.65
C SER A 581 -26.37 12.84 0.65
N GLU A 582 -25.92 14.10 0.62
CA GLU A 582 -24.82 14.56 -0.23
C GLU A 582 -23.45 14.46 0.45
N ILE A 583 -23.38 13.94 1.67
CA ILE A 583 -22.14 13.67 2.36
C ILE A 583 -21.48 12.43 1.74
N ARG A 584 -20.18 12.53 1.51
CA ARG A 584 -19.39 11.44 0.91
C ARG A 584 -19.45 10.17 1.78
N GLY A 585 -19.73 9.02 1.17
CA GLY A 585 -19.81 7.73 1.86
C GLY A 585 -21.12 7.48 2.61
N VAL A 586 -22.12 8.34 2.46
CA VAL A 586 -23.47 8.15 2.97
C VAL A 586 -24.35 7.53 1.88
N GLY A 587 -24.48 6.19 1.93
CA GLY A 587 -25.44 5.44 1.10
C GLY A 587 -26.83 5.44 1.73
N GLN A 588 -27.83 4.94 0.98
CA GLN A 588 -29.24 5.01 1.40
C GLN A 588 -29.48 4.34 2.77
N LEU A 589 -28.93 3.15 3.01
CA LEU A 589 -29.12 2.46 4.28
C LEU A 589 -28.59 3.26 5.47
N LYS A 590 -27.42 3.92 5.31
CA LYS A 590 -26.81 4.74 6.37
C LYS A 590 -27.60 6.04 6.58
N LEU A 591 -28.14 6.64 5.52
CA LEU A 591 -29.02 7.79 5.59
C LEU A 591 -30.28 7.47 6.42
N ASP A 592 -30.94 6.36 6.09
CA ASP A 592 -32.18 5.95 6.76
C ASP A 592 -31.96 5.62 8.24
N LYS A 593 -30.83 4.95 8.55
CA LYS A 593 -30.53 4.45 9.89
C LYS A 593 -29.94 5.52 10.82
N TYR A 594 -29.07 6.38 10.30
CA TYR A 594 -28.27 7.31 11.13
C TYR A 594 -28.49 8.78 10.82
N GLY A 595 -29.03 9.13 9.65
CA GLY A 595 -29.15 10.51 9.18
C GLY A 595 -29.83 11.43 10.19
N LYS A 596 -30.97 11.03 10.74
CA LYS A 596 -31.72 11.83 11.72
C LYS A 596 -30.90 12.20 12.95
N VAL A 597 -30.13 11.26 13.49
CA VAL A 597 -29.37 11.46 14.72
C VAL A 597 -28.16 12.37 14.48
N PHE A 598 -27.45 12.17 13.36
CA PHE A 598 -26.32 13.02 13.00
C PHE A 598 -26.74 14.45 12.65
N VAL A 599 -27.81 14.63 11.87
CA VAL A 599 -28.37 15.95 11.56
C VAL A 599 -28.81 16.67 12.83
N ALA A 600 -29.47 15.96 13.77
CA ALA A 600 -29.86 16.54 15.05
C ALA A 600 -28.68 17.03 15.87
N LEU A 601 -27.56 16.24 15.93
CA LEU A 601 -26.34 16.64 16.60
C LEU A 601 -25.70 17.88 15.95
N ILE A 602 -25.60 17.90 14.62
CA ILE A 602 -25.03 19.04 13.87
C ILE A 602 -25.83 20.31 14.17
N ARG A 603 -27.18 20.26 14.10
CA ARG A 603 -28.04 21.38 14.44
C ARG A 603 -27.85 21.86 15.88
N PHE A 604 -27.71 20.91 16.82
CA PHE A 604 -27.49 21.23 18.24
C PHE A 604 -26.14 21.95 18.45
N VAL A 605 -25.05 21.46 17.87
CA VAL A 605 -23.73 22.10 17.99
C VAL A 605 -23.71 23.48 17.33
N LEU A 606 -24.43 23.65 16.22
CA LEU A 606 -24.57 24.93 15.52
C LEU A 606 -25.59 25.87 16.17
N ARG A 607 -26.22 25.47 17.28
CA ARG A 607 -27.26 26.24 18.02
C ARG A 607 -28.44 26.65 17.15
N LEU A 608 -28.81 25.84 16.17
CA LEU A 608 -29.97 26.09 15.30
C LEU A 608 -31.27 25.62 15.99
N PRO A 609 -32.40 26.32 15.80
CA PRO A 609 -33.66 25.91 16.39
C PRO A 609 -34.09 24.54 15.89
N LYS A 610 -34.77 23.74 16.77
CA LYS A 610 -35.40 22.48 16.36
C LYS A 610 -36.43 22.81 15.26
N LYS A 611 -36.27 22.21 14.06
CA LYS A 611 -37.38 22.13 13.11
C LYS A 611 -38.30 21.01 13.58
N GLU A 612 -39.56 21.29 13.79
CA GLU A 612 -40.63 20.33 14.05
C GLU A 612 -40.74 19.27 12.92
#